data_57a0b66c606d39c8848b8d8cfdf153ff
#
_entry.id   57a0b66c606d39c8848b8d8cfdf153ff
#
_cell.length_a   1.000
_cell.length_b   1.000
_cell.length_c   1.000
_cell.angle_alpha   90.00
_cell.angle_beta   90.00
_cell.angle_gamma   90.00
#
_symmetry.space_group_name_H-M   'P 1'
#
loop_
_entity.id
_entity.type
_entity.pdbx_description
1 polymer ?
#
loop_
_entity_poly.entity_id
_entity_poly.type
_entity_poly.pdbx_seq_one_letter_code
_entity_poly.pdbx_strand_id
1 'polypeptide(L)'
;MPPGNTTIIMKTDAVEGTAHAYRLAKIVDIQKEIQTERDKRAVLNTKYRKGVRIINVLDTISDLVALASGAATIAVLSTIIAAPIAVALQALAVGAGVFSVIGRVVNRKLTLKAEKHRQIKTLAEAKLNSISDYVSKALEDGYISDEEYSLIQNELGKFNEMKEEIRSETKVSIDKEPGIRETMTESFKNVGEKKSM
;
A
#
# COMPACT_ATOMS: atom_id res chain seq x y z
N MET A 1 27.55 -16.85 -59.92
CA MET A 1 26.59 -16.58 -58.84
C MET A 1 27.27 -16.95 -57.52
N PRO A 2 27.51 -16.05 -56.60
CA PRO A 2 28.10 -16.39 -55.31
C PRO A 2 26.99 -16.92 -54.37
N PRO A 3 27.23 -18.05 -53.66
CA PRO A 3 26.30 -18.55 -52.63
C PRO A 3 26.69 -17.94 -51.30
N GLY A 4 26.16 -16.79 -51.00
CA GLY A 4 26.62 -16.09 -49.77
C GLY A 4 25.53 -15.51 -48.88
N ASN A 5 24.36 -15.19 -49.38
CA ASN A 5 23.41 -14.36 -48.61
C ASN A 5 22.31 -15.15 -47.86
N THR A 6 21.96 -16.34 -48.29
CA THR A 6 20.83 -17.11 -47.72
C THR A 6 21.08 -17.58 -46.31
N THR A 7 22.35 -17.94 -45.97
CA THR A 7 22.72 -18.46 -44.65
C THR A 7 22.76 -17.38 -43.55
N ILE A 8 23.07 -16.12 -43.95
CA ILE A 8 23.13 -14.99 -43.03
C ILE A 8 21.71 -14.54 -42.66
N ILE A 9 20.80 -14.48 -43.64
CA ILE A 9 19.39 -14.11 -43.41
C ILE A 9 18.70 -15.11 -42.46
N MET A 10 18.86 -16.42 -42.71
CA MET A 10 18.28 -17.44 -41.83
C MET A 10 18.84 -17.43 -40.39
N LYS A 11 20.11 -17.08 -40.20
CA LYS A 11 20.67 -16.89 -38.84
C LYS A 11 20.14 -15.67 -38.14
N THR A 12 19.93 -14.58 -38.86
CA THR A 12 19.37 -13.32 -38.31
C THR A 12 17.95 -13.53 -37.83
N ASP A 13 17.10 -14.13 -38.67
CA ASP A 13 15.68 -14.41 -38.32
C ASP A 13 15.56 -15.38 -37.13
N ALA A 14 16.43 -16.38 -37.02
CA ALA A 14 16.43 -17.29 -35.87
C ALA A 14 16.90 -16.63 -34.58
N VAL A 15 17.85 -15.71 -34.66
CA VAL A 15 18.31 -14.92 -33.48
C VAL A 15 17.26 -13.90 -33.06
N GLU A 16 16.63 -13.23 -34.02
CA GLU A 16 15.55 -12.28 -33.73
C GLU A 16 14.32 -12.98 -33.14
N GLY A 17 13.93 -14.14 -33.62
CA GLY A 17 12.85 -14.96 -33.06
C GLY A 17 13.12 -15.40 -31.61
N THR A 18 14.36 -15.74 -31.28
CA THR A 18 14.74 -16.08 -29.89
C THR A 18 14.78 -14.85 -28.98
N ALA A 19 15.23 -13.71 -29.49
CA ALA A 19 15.22 -12.44 -28.75
C ALA A 19 13.80 -11.98 -28.46
N HIS A 20 12.90 -12.04 -29.44
CA HIS A 20 11.49 -11.74 -29.26
C HIS A 20 10.83 -12.64 -28.21
N ALA A 21 11.01 -13.95 -28.28
CA ALA A 21 10.47 -14.88 -27.28
C ALA A 21 11.00 -14.57 -25.86
N TYR A 22 12.28 -14.22 -25.73
CA TYR A 22 12.87 -13.80 -24.47
C TYR A 22 12.23 -12.51 -23.94
N ARG A 23 12.04 -11.49 -24.79
CA ARG A 23 11.40 -10.23 -24.40
C ARG A 23 9.97 -10.46 -23.93
N LEU A 24 9.17 -11.25 -24.66
CA LEU A 24 7.81 -11.63 -24.24
C LEU A 24 7.79 -12.30 -22.86
N ALA A 25 8.67 -13.27 -22.62
CA ALA A 25 8.75 -13.93 -21.32
C ALA A 25 9.07 -12.93 -20.20
N LYS A 26 9.99 -11.99 -20.44
CA LYS A 26 10.35 -10.95 -19.48
C LYS A 26 9.22 -9.96 -19.23
N ILE A 27 8.44 -9.61 -20.24
CA ILE A 27 7.25 -8.74 -20.08
C ILE A 27 6.20 -9.42 -19.20
N VAL A 28 5.97 -10.72 -19.39
CA VAL A 28 5.07 -11.50 -18.54
C VAL A 28 5.56 -11.50 -17.08
N ASP A 29 6.87 -11.64 -16.85
CA ASP A 29 7.46 -11.55 -15.51
C ASP A 29 7.20 -10.16 -14.88
N ILE A 30 7.41 -9.07 -15.63
CA ILE A 30 7.16 -7.69 -15.20
C ILE A 30 5.68 -7.51 -14.83
N GLN A 31 4.76 -7.94 -15.70
CA GLN A 31 3.33 -7.84 -15.42
C GLN A 31 2.95 -8.62 -14.16
N LYS A 32 3.48 -9.82 -13.98
CA LYS A 32 3.24 -10.67 -12.82
C LYS A 32 3.79 -10.04 -11.53
N GLU A 33 4.96 -9.40 -11.57
CA GLU A 33 5.53 -8.67 -10.43
C GLU A 33 4.59 -7.54 -9.98
N ILE A 34 4.18 -6.67 -10.91
CA ILE A 34 3.29 -5.54 -10.62
C ILE A 34 1.91 -6.05 -10.13
N GLN A 35 1.38 -7.11 -10.75
CA GLN A 35 0.11 -7.72 -10.35
C GLN A 35 0.18 -8.30 -8.94
N THR A 36 1.26 -8.98 -8.60
CA THR A 36 1.49 -9.54 -7.25
C THR A 36 1.53 -8.42 -6.21
N GLU A 37 2.22 -7.31 -6.53
CA GLU A 37 2.26 -6.15 -5.64
C GLU A 37 0.88 -5.49 -5.51
N ARG A 38 0.11 -5.34 -6.59
CA ARG A 38 -1.27 -4.85 -6.58
C ARG A 38 -2.16 -5.68 -5.64
N ASP A 39 -2.12 -7.00 -5.78
CA ASP A 39 -2.97 -7.90 -5.01
C ASP A 39 -2.60 -7.88 -3.51
N LYS A 40 -1.30 -7.88 -3.21
CA LYS A 40 -0.80 -7.67 -1.85
C LYS A 40 -1.31 -6.36 -1.24
N ARG A 41 -1.30 -5.27 -2.03
CA ARG A 41 -1.78 -3.96 -1.56
C ARG A 41 -3.30 -3.92 -1.40
N ALA A 42 -4.05 -4.62 -2.24
CA ALA A 42 -5.50 -4.76 -2.09
C ALA A 42 -5.88 -5.43 -0.76
N VAL A 43 -5.21 -6.52 -0.40
CA VAL A 43 -5.41 -7.22 0.87
C VAL A 43 -5.06 -6.33 2.06
N LEU A 44 -3.91 -5.65 2.02
CA LEU A 44 -3.48 -4.77 3.10
C LEU A 44 -4.40 -3.55 3.26
N ASN A 45 -4.83 -2.93 2.16
CA ASN A 45 -5.81 -1.84 2.21
C ASN A 45 -7.11 -2.29 2.89
N THR A 46 -7.65 -3.45 2.49
CA THR A 46 -8.87 -4.01 3.10
C THR A 46 -8.68 -4.26 4.60
N LYS A 47 -7.53 -4.82 5.00
CA LYS A 47 -7.19 -5.06 6.41
C LYS A 47 -7.18 -3.77 7.23
N TYR A 48 -6.49 -2.73 6.75
CA TYR A 48 -6.42 -1.46 7.45
C TYR A 48 -7.76 -0.72 7.47
N ARG A 49 -8.53 -0.75 6.39
CA ARG A 49 -9.90 -0.19 6.36
C ARG A 49 -10.85 -0.88 7.34
N LYS A 50 -10.75 -2.20 7.51
CA LYS A 50 -11.50 -2.91 8.54
C LYS A 50 -11.11 -2.41 9.94
N GLY A 51 -9.82 -2.22 10.21
CA GLY A 51 -9.33 -1.63 11.46
C GLY A 51 -9.92 -0.24 11.73
N VAL A 52 -9.89 0.66 10.73
CA VAL A 52 -10.49 1.99 10.80
C VAL A 52 -11.99 1.92 11.13
N ARG A 53 -12.75 1.05 10.47
CA ARG A 53 -14.19 0.88 10.74
C ARG A 53 -14.47 0.43 12.17
N ILE A 54 -13.68 -0.52 12.68
CA ILE A 54 -13.84 -1.02 14.05
C ILE A 54 -13.60 0.12 15.06
N ILE A 55 -12.52 0.91 14.86
CA ILE A 55 -12.22 2.04 15.74
C ILE A 55 -13.34 3.08 15.68
N ASN A 56 -13.87 3.42 14.51
CA ASN A 56 -14.97 4.36 14.37
C ASN A 56 -16.25 3.84 15.07
N VAL A 57 -16.55 2.55 14.98
CA VAL A 57 -17.67 1.96 15.72
C VAL A 57 -17.44 2.06 17.22
N LEU A 58 -16.22 1.79 17.69
CA LEU A 58 -15.87 1.88 19.12
C LEU A 58 -15.91 3.32 19.62
N ASP A 59 -15.47 4.30 18.83
CA ASP A 59 -15.56 5.73 19.15
C ASP A 59 -17.03 6.16 19.30
N THR A 60 -17.91 5.70 18.39
CA THR A 60 -19.37 5.94 18.47
C THR A 60 -20.02 5.25 19.66
N ILE A 61 -19.56 4.03 20.03
CA ILE A 61 -20.07 3.29 21.19
C ILE A 61 -19.49 3.88 22.48
N SER A 62 -18.26 4.38 22.48
CA SER A 62 -17.62 5.03 23.63
C SER A 62 -18.39 6.28 24.10
N ASP A 63 -18.98 7.02 23.19
CA ASP A 63 -19.89 8.12 23.51
C ASP A 63 -21.21 7.62 24.16
N LEU A 64 -21.62 6.37 23.86
CA LEU A 64 -22.83 5.71 24.39
C LEU A 64 -22.58 4.83 25.62
N VAL A 65 -21.38 4.31 25.79
CA VAL A 65 -21.01 3.31 26.82
C VAL A 65 -19.88 3.78 27.71
N ALA A 66 -19.97 5.00 28.20
CA ALA A 66 -19.19 5.43 29.38
C ALA A 66 -19.43 4.50 30.62
N LEU A 67 -20.23 3.44 30.48
CA LEU A 67 -20.79 2.67 31.60
C LEU A 67 -20.60 1.15 31.58
N ALA A 68 -20.11 0.49 30.53
CA ALA A 68 -20.03 -0.98 30.55
C ALA A 68 -18.77 -1.58 29.89
N SER A 69 -17.95 -2.12 30.74
CA SER A 69 -16.98 -3.23 30.49
C SER A 69 -15.94 -3.06 29.35
N GLY A 70 -14.83 -2.45 29.68
CA GLY A 70 -13.64 -2.36 28.81
C GLY A 70 -12.97 -3.68 28.35
N ALA A 71 -13.32 -4.84 28.91
CA ALA A 71 -12.66 -6.11 28.65
C ALA A 71 -12.99 -6.70 27.25
N ALA A 72 -14.24 -6.64 26.81
CA ALA A 72 -14.65 -7.17 25.50
C ALA A 72 -14.11 -6.35 24.33
N THR A 73 -13.99 -5.03 24.51
CA THR A 73 -13.47 -4.07 23.53
C THR A 73 -11.98 -4.30 23.24
N ILE A 74 -11.23 -4.65 24.28
CA ILE A 74 -9.78 -4.92 24.20
C ILE A 74 -9.52 -6.22 23.42
N ALA A 75 -10.32 -7.26 23.59
CA ALA A 75 -10.15 -8.52 22.90
C ALA A 75 -10.34 -8.41 21.38
N VAL A 76 -11.28 -7.58 20.91
CA VAL A 76 -11.50 -7.34 19.48
C VAL A 76 -10.37 -6.53 18.85
N LEU A 77 -9.83 -5.54 19.54
CA LEU A 77 -8.69 -4.74 19.05
C LEU A 77 -7.40 -5.53 18.99
N SER A 78 -7.18 -6.47 19.93
CA SER A 78 -5.96 -7.29 19.97
C SER A 78 -5.81 -8.24 18.78
N THR A 79 -6.89 -8.65 18.16
CA THR A 79 -6.88 -9.55 16.99
C THR A 79 -6.57 -8.84 15.67
N ILE A 80 -6.70 -7.51 15.61
CA ILE A 80 -6.61 -6.73 14.36
C ILE A 80 -5.37 -5.85 14.31
N ILE A 81 -4.88 -5.43 15.47
CA ILE A 81 -3.77 -4.49 15.63
C ILE A 81 -2.53 -5.26 16.12
N ALA A 82 -1.36 -4.88 15.60
CA ALA A 82 -0.09 -5.51 16.00
C ALA A 82 0.10 -5.49 17.53
N ALA A 83 0.64 -6.56 18.08
CA ALA A 83 0.79 -6.79 19.52
C ALA A 83 1.27 -5.60 20.38
N PRO A 84 2.21 -4.74 19.95
CA PRO A 84 2.64 -3.58 20.74
C PRO A 84 1.54 -2.56 21.02
N ILE A 85 0.57 -2.41 20.13
CA ILE A 85 -0.55 -1.47 20.28
C ILE A 85 -1.60 -2.08 21.22
N ALA A 86 -1.82 -3.39 21.15
CA ALA A 86 -2.76 -4.10 22.03
C ALA A 86 -2.31 -4.01 23.52
N VAL A 87 -1.02 -4.15 23.79
CA VAL A 87 -0.46 -4.03 25.14
C VAL A 87 -0.60 -2.60 25.70
N ALA A 88 -0.36 -1.58 24.85
CA ALA A 88 -0.55 -0.18 25.26
C ALA A 88 -2.02 0.13 25.58
N LEU A 89 -2.96 -0.45 24.84
CA LEU A 89 -4.41 -0.30 25.10
C LEU A 89 -4.85 -1.02 26.38
N GLN A 90 -4.28 -2.19 26.71
CA GLN A 90 -4.57 -2.89 27.96
C GLN A 90 -4.13 -2.10 29.19
N ALA A 91 -2.97 -1.44 29.14
CA ALA A 91 -2.45 -0.64 30.25
C ALA A 91 -3.28 0.65 30.52
N LEU A 92 -4.08 1.08 29.55
CA LEU A 92 -4.82 2.35 29.58
C LEU A 92 -6.34 2.20 29.79
N ALA A 93 -6.82 0.99 30.08
CA ALA A 93 -8.26 0.66 30.23
C ALA A 93 -8.96 1.33 31.42
N VAL A 94 -8.34 2.28 32.08
CA VAL A 94 -8.80 2.84 33.37
C VAL A 94 -9.70 4.09 33.25
N GLY A 95 -9.97 4.63 32.05
CA GLY A 95 -10.82 5.82 31.94
C GLY A 95 -11.39 6.07 30.55
N ALA A 96 -12.71 6.27 30.44
CA ALA A 96 -13.46 6.45 29.19
C ALA A 96 -12.91 7.58 28.29
N GLY A 97 -12.37 8.67 28.87
CA GLY A 97 -11.77 9.78 28.12
C GLY A 97 -10.45 9.42 27.43
N VAL A 98 -9.73 8.45 27.96
CA VAL A 98 -8.44 7.99 27.42
C VAL A 98 -8.64 7.16 26.15
N PHE A 99 -9.71 6.38 26.07
CA PHE A 99 -10.03 5.55 24.90
C PHE A 99 -10.30 6.39 23.65
N SER A 100 -11.04 7.48 23.77
CA SER A 100 -11.33 8.39 22.65
C SER A 100 -10.06 9.01 22.07
N VAL A 101 -9.11 9.41 22.91
CA VAL A 101 -7.82 9.98 22.48
C VAL A 101 -6.97 8.94 21.74
N ILE A 102 -6.84 7.75 22.31
CA ILE A 102 -6.08 6.65 21.70
C ILE A 102 -6.73 6.23 20.39
N GLY A 103 -8.06 6.09 20.36
CA GLY A 103 -8.82 5.77 19.17
C GLY A 103 -8.53 6.71 18.02
N ARG A 104 -8.50 8.02 18.27
CA ARG A 104 -8.19 9.04 17.25
C ARG A 104 -6.77 8.91 16.70
N VAL A 105 -5.76 8.75 17.55
CA VAL A 105 -4.36 8.58 17.11
C VAL A 105 -4.19 7.30 16.28
N VAL A 106 -4.73 6.18 16.76
CA VAL A 106 -4.66 4.89 16.06
C VAL A 106 -5.43 4.97 14.74
N ASN A 107 -6.61 5.58 14.73
CA ASN A 107 -7.43 5.74 13.53
C ASN A 107 -6.69 6.54 12.45
N ARG A 108 -6.07 7.67 12.80
CA ARG A 108 -5.25 8.47 11.88
C ARG A 108 -4.13 7.64 11.27
N LYS A 109 -3.34 6.94 12.09
CA LYS A 109 -2.24 6.10 11.61
C LYS A 109 -2.71 4.93 10.73
N LEU A 110 -3.84 4.31 11.05
CA LEU A 110 -4.44 3.26 10.21
C LEU A 110 -4.98 3.81 8.89
N THR A 111 -5.58 5.00 8.91
CA THR A 111 -6.07 5.68 7.71
C THR A 111 -4.91 6.02 6.77
N LEU A 112 -3.81 6.58 7.27
CA LEU A 112 -2.61 6.84 6.47
C LEU A 112 -2.04 5.56 5.85
N LYS A 113 -2.00 4.46 6.62
CA LYS A 113 -1.56 3.16 6.09
C LYS A 113 -2.53 2.61 5.04
N ALA A 114 -3.84 2.71 5.26
CA ALA A 114 -4.83 2.29 4.27
C ALA A 114 -4.69 3.08 2.97
N GLU A 115 -4.54 4.40 3.08
CA GLU A 115 -4.38 5.30 1.93
C GLU A 115 -3.11 4.99 1.14
N LYS A 116 -1.97 4.78 1.80
CA LYS A 116 -0.74 4.32 1.14
C LYS A 116 -0.97 3.06 0.29
N HIS A 117 -1.64 2.06 0.88
CA HIS A 117 -1.88 0.82 0.14
C HIS A 117 -2.88 1.01 -1.00
N ARG A 118 -3.84 1.91 -0.85
CA ARG A 118 -4.75 2.30 -1.93
C ARG A 118 -3.99 2.96 -3.08
N GLN A 119 -3.13 3.93 -2.79
CA GLN A 119 -2.35 4.65 -3.80
C GLN A 119 -1.42 3.71 -4.57
N ILE A 120 -0.66 2.84 -3.87
CA ILE A 120 0.21 1.87 -4.55
C ILE A 120 -0.60 0.88 -5.39
N LYS A 121 -1.78 0.44 -4.92
CA LYS A 121 -2.68 -0.42 -5.71
C LYS A 121 -3.12 0.28 -7.00
N THR A 122 -3.61 1.52 -6.90
CA THR A 122 -4.06 2.30 -8.07
C THR A 122 -2.90 2.58 -9.04
N LEU A 123 -1.71 2.89 -8.52
CA LEU A 123 -0.51 3.04 -9.33
C LEU A 123 -0.18 1.73 -10.09
N ALA A 124 -0.24 0.58 -9.42
CA ALA A 124 0.00 -0.71 -10.06
C ALA A 124 -1.03 -1.01 -11.16
N GLU A 125 -2.31 -0.71 -10.93
CA GLU A 125 -3.36 -0.85 -11.95
C GLU A 125 -3.11 0.05 -13.16
N ALA A 126 -2.75 1.31 -12.94
CA ALA A 126 -2.42 2.23 -14.03
C ALA A 126 -1.21 1.75 -14.84
N LYS A 127 -0.16 1.25 -14.18
CA LYS A 127 1.04 0.75 -14.86
C LYS A 127 0.80 -0.56 -15.61
N LEU A 128 -0.03 -1.47 -15.08
CA LEU A 128 -0.45 -2.68 -15.79
C LEU A 128 -1.21 -2.33 -17.08
N ASN A 129 -2.11 -1.35 -17.03
CA ASN A 129 -2.83 -0.90 -18.21
C ASN A 129 -1.87 -0.29 -19.24
N SER A 130 -0.96 0.61 -18.82
CA SER A 130 0.04 1.19 -19.72
C SER A 130 0.93 0.13 -20.39
N ILE A 131 1.40 -0.86 -19.62
CA ILE A 131 2.20 -1.96 -20.17
C ILE A 131 1.37 -2.80 -21.15
N SER A 132 0.11 -3.09 -20.83
CA SER A 132 -0.78 -3.83 -21.71
C SER A 132 -0.99 -3.10 -23.04
N ASP A 133 -1.17 -1.77 -22.99
CA ASP A 133 -1.32 -0.93 -24.20
C ASP A 133 -0.04 -0.93 -25.04
N TYR A 134 1.13 -0.83 -24.40
CA TYR A 134 2.41 -0.92 -25.13
C TYR A 134 2.60 -2.29 -25.78
N VAL A 135 2.32 -3.38 -25.04
CA VAL A 135 2.42 -4.75 -25.58
C VAL A 135 1.45 -4.94 -26.73
N SER A 136 0.21 -4.46 -26.62
CA SER A 136 -0.79 -4.57 -27.69
C SER A 136 -0.34 -3.86 -28.96
N LYS A 137 0.23 -2.66 -28.84
CA LYS A 137 0.76 -1.90 -29.98
C LYS A 137 1.98 -2.57 -30.61
N ALA A 138 2.93 -3.02 -29.76
CA ALA A 138 4.12 -3.72 -30.23
C ALA A 138 3.82 -5.04 -30.96
N LEU A 139 2.70 -5.68 -30.63
CA LEU A 139 2.27 -6.92 -31.29
C LEU A 139 1.46 -6.69 -32.59
N GLU A 140 1.20 -5.45 -32.98
CA GLU A 140 0.51 -5.15 -34.26
C GLU A 140 1.34 -5.60 -35.46
N ASP A 141 2.66 -5.51 -35.39
CA ASP A 141 3.59 -6.03 -36.40
C ASP A 141 4.10 -7.46 -36.11
N GLY A 142 3.64 -8.06 -35.00
CA GLY A 142 3.99 -9.41 -34.58
C GLY A 142 5.37 -9.54 -33.90
N TYR A 143 6.03 -8.42 -33.60
CA TYR A 143 7.38 -8.41 -33.06
C TYR A 143 7.55 -7.32 -32.00
N ILE A 144 8.31 -7.59 -30.94
CA ILE A 144 8.69 -6.60 -29.92
C ILE A 144 10.14 -6.17 -30.14
N SER A 145 10.32 -4.91 -30.51
CA SER A 145 11.61 -4.28 -30.73
C SER A 145 12.37 -4.05 -29.40
N ASP A 146 13.66 -3.72 -29.47
CA ASP A 146 14.45 -3.33 -28.29
C ASP A 146 13.96 -2.03 -27.68
N GLU A 147 13.53 -1.09 -28.50
CA GLU A 147 12.97 0.20 -28.08
C GLU A 147 11.68 0.01 -27.29
N GLU A 148 10.76 -0.78 -27.78
CA GLU A 148 9.47 -1.07 -27.14
C GLU A 148 9.67 -1.84 -25.83
N TYR A 149 10.56 -2.81 -25.81
CA TYR A 149 10.93 -3.50 -24.59
C TYR A 149 11.56 -2.56 -23.55
N SER A 150 12.43 -1.65 -23.98
CA SER A 150 13.02 -0.62 -23.12
C SER A 150 11.96 0.32 -22.52
N LEU A 151 10.93 0.71 -23.29
CA LEU A 151 9.81 1.49 -22.78
C LEU A 151 9.05 0.76 -21.68
N ILE A 152 8.80 -0.55 -21.87
CA ILE A 152 8.11 -1.37 -20.85
C ILE A 152 8.96 -1.51 -19.59
N GLN A 153 10.29 -1.72 -19.72
CA GLN A 153 11.20 -1.74 -18.58
C GLN A 153 11.21 -0.40 -17.83
N ASN A 154 11.17 0.72 -18.55
CA ASN A 154 11.11 2.05 -17.97
C ASN A 154 9.81 2.26 -17.16
N GLU A 155 8.69 1.70 -17.60
CA GLU A 155 7.44 1.75 -16.84
C GLU A 155 7.53 0.98 -15.50
N LEU A 156 8.25 -0.14 -15.46
CA LEU A 156 8.57 -0.84 -14.20
C LEU A 156 9.48 0.01 -13.30
N GLY A 157 10.49 0.66 -13.86
CA GLY A 157 11.35 1.61 -13.14
C GLY A 157 10.55 2.72 -12.48
N LYS A 158 9.72 3.42 -13.25
CA LYS A 158 8.81 4.47 -12.77
C LYS A 158 7.84 3.96 -11.69
N PHE A 159 7.31 2.73 -11.86
CA PHE A 159 6.46 2.13 -10.84
C PHE A 159 7.21 1.98 -9.52
N ASN A 160 8.43 1.48 -9.54
CA ASN A 160 9.23 1.27 -8.34
C ASN A 160 9.61 2.60 -7.67
N GLU A 161 9.99 3.61 -8.42
CA GLU A 161 10.29 4.96 -7.93
C GLU A 161 9.08 5.59 -7.23
N MET A 162 7.93 5.67 -7.91
CA MET A 162 6.71 6.24 -7.35
C MET A 162 6.20 5.44 -6.14
N LYS A 163 6.37 4.12 -6.14
CA LYS A 163 6.03 3.26 -5.00
C LYS A 163 6.87 3.62 -3.77
N GLU A 164 8.17 3.85 -3.92
CA GLU A 164 9.04 4.25 -2.81
C GLU A 164 8.77 5.69 -2.36
N GLU A 165 8.44 6.60 -3.27
CA GLU A 165 7.98 7.94 -2.94
C GLU A 165 6.74 7.90 -2.03
N ILE A 166 5.68 7.20 -2.44
CA ILE A 166 4.46 7.02 -1.63
C ILE A 166 4.79 6.41 -0.25
N ARG A 167 5.74 5.48 -0.18
CA ARG A 167 6.17 4.86 1.07
C ARG A 167 6.87 5.86 1.99
N SER A 168 7.79 6.65 1.44
CA SER A 168 8.58 7.64 2.19
C SER A 168 7.69 8.77 2.71
N GLU A 169 6.81 9.33 1.88
CA GLU A 169 5.85 10.37 2.27
C GLU A 169 4.91 9.87 3.37
N THR A 170 4.38 8.65 3.24
CA THR A 170 3.51 8.08 4.27
C THR A 170 4.27 7.87 5.58
N LYS A 171 5.54 7.44 5.52
CA LYS A 171 6.36 7.29 6.73
C LYS A 171 6.54 8.63 7.43
N VAL A 172 6.93 9.67 6.71
CA VAL A 172 7.06 11.03 7.24
C VAL A 172 5.74 11.53 7.84
N SER A 173 4.61 11.26 7.18
CA SER A 173 3.29 11.65 7.68
C SER A 173 2.92 10.91 8.96
N ILE A 174 3.22 9.62 9.07
CA ILE A 174 2.97 8.82 10.28
C ILE A 174 3.88 9.28 11.43
N ASP A 175 5.14 9.62 11.14
CA ASP A 175 6.11 10.06 12.13
C ASP A 175 5.79 11.47 12.68
N LYS A 176 5.12 12.31 11.87
CA LYS A 176 4.61 13.63 12.28
C LYS A 176 3.34 13.55 13.15
N GLU A 177 2.59 12.43 13.09
CA GLU A 177 1.41 12.28 13.95
C GLU A 177 1.84 12.15 15.42
N PRO A 178 1.22 12.92 16.32
CA PRO A 178 1.59 12.88 17.73
C PRO A 178 1.46 11.48 18.31
N GLY A 179 2.39 11.14 19.20
CA GLY A 179 2.35 9.88 19.94
C GLY A 179 1.15 9.84 20.90
N ILE A 180 0.74 8.62 21.27
CA ILE A 180 -0.36 8.42 22.26
C ILE A 180 -0.05 9.21 23.55
N ARG A 181 1.21 9.17 24.02
CA ARG A 181 1.65 9.84 25.24
C ARG A 181 1.50 11.37 25.13
N GLU A 182 1.90 11.96 24.02
CA GLU A 182 1.82 13.41 23.78
C GLU A 182 0.35 13.87 23.74
N THR A 183 -0.49 13.17 22.96
CA THR A 183 -1.91 13.47 22.83
C THR A 183 -2.64 13.33 24.17
N MET A 184 -2.27 12.37 25.00
CA MET A 184 -2.82 12.22 26.35
C MET A 184 -2.39 13.38 27.25
N THR A 185 -1.12 13.77 27.22
CA THR A 185 -0.61 14.89 28.04
C THR A 185 -1.34 16.19 27.69
N GLU A 186 -1.51 16.48 26.41
CA GLU A 186 -2.29 17.64 25.96
C GLU A 186 -3.76 17.59 26.39
N SER A 187 -4.39 16.40 26.30
CA SER A 187 -5.79 16.23 26.71
C SER A 187 -5.98 16.48 28.21
N PHE A 188 -5.07 15.99 29.05
CA PHE A 188 -5.12 16.23 30.51
C PHE A 188 -4.85 17.69 30.86
N LYS A 189 -3.95 18.39 30.16
CA LYS A 189 -3.67 19.81 30.36
C LYS A 189 -4.89 20.66 30.08
N ASN A 190 -5.57 20.41 28.96
CA ASN A 190 -6.80 21.13 28.56
C ASN A 190 -7.97 20.91 29.54
N VAL A 191 -8.06 19.75 30.19
CA VAL A 191 -9.09 19.48 31.23
C VAL A 191 -8.75 20.20 32.52
N GLY A 192 -7.47 20.33 32.87
CA GLY A 192 -7.02 21.06 34.06
C GLY A 192 -7.30 22.56 33.96
N GLU A 193 -7.07 23.18 32.82
CA GLU A 193 -7.28 24.61 32.59
C GLU A 193 -8.78 25.02 32.62
N LYS A 194 -9.69 24.14 32.15
CA LYS A 194 -11.14 24.36 32.20
C LYS A 194 -11.74 24.31 33.61
N LYS A 195 -11.05 23.74 34.60
CA LYS A 195 -11.51 23.69 35.99
C LYS A 195 -11.04 24.86 36.84
N SER A 196 -10.15 25.70 36.31
CA SER A 196 -9.62 26.88 37.00
C SER A 196 -10.27 28.21 36.58
N MET A 197 -11.27 28.16 35.72
CA MET A 197 -12.19 29.25 35.39
C MET A 197 -13.57 28.97 36.01
#